data_0f3da7b1d8f29e0d2ac8a09cb1b599f4
#
_entry.id   0f3da7b1d8f29e0d2ac8a09cb1b599f4
#
_cell.length_a   1.000
_cell.length_b   1.000
_cell.length_c   1.000
_cell.angle_alpha   90.00
_cell.angle_beta   90.00
_cell.angle_gamma   90.00
#
_symmetry.space_group_name_H-M   'P 1'
#
loop_
_entity.id
_entity.type
_entity.pdbx_description
1 polymer ?
#
loop_
_entity_poly.entity_id
_entity_poly.type
_entity_poly.pdbx_seq_one_letter_code
_entity_poly.pdbx_strand_id
1 'polypeptide(L)'
;MKKCLIYIYLLLLTSLCCLQAGAVSSEIRSLSVSDGLPDLVINTIYKDSKGYVWMGTNTSVERFDGIRLEHYMVEGSNENLKRVFALVEMPDNELWVGTGMGLFRLADDAEKLERLAPEMITSGVHAFCKLGDVLYVGTEKGLYVYKGGVFEHVLVDKNVFSRANFVTGMVEGENGILWLSTMGGLKSLRLSDQSITSFSDKLAKNGQNLSFYNITRIGSKIFMGTMSSGLVLFDTASKHFSRYLDVGCGVISALSGDGKDLLYVGTDGNGVHFISVSRQRVIRTFRHDREADSQIRSNSVYSVLVDRDGLLWIGFYQLGVDYTLFQSDLFSTYQYENLFDSRDMAVRTIAFHGSQKLIGSRDGFVFIDEADGRFQIFKAPRLRASIIVSSCYFDGKYYIGTYGGGMYVLDGATLELRDFEIASEPFQHGHIFVLRPDDRGNLWIGTSAGLYCYRNGKIVRHFKSDSSKLPEGNVYEIYFDSSHKGWICTESGICIWDPSSESLKNDVFPEGFVHKEKIRMIYETSDHQLYFLPDKGELFVSDLMQEGDRVIVLSPSSKIDKSFLKGAYK
;
A
#
# COMPACT_ATOMS: atom_id res chain seq x y z
N MET A 1 48.76 22.98 -18.03
CA MET A 1 48.14 23.17 -16.72
C MET A 1 46.74 23.81 -16.75
N LYS A 2 46.52 24.99 -17.42
CA LYS A 2 45.19 25.62 -17.44
C LYS A 2 44.09 24.79 -18.11
N LYS A 3 44.37 23.99 -19.13
CA LYS A 3 43.36 23.11 -19.79
C LYS A 3 42.96 21.89 -18.92
N CYS A 4 43.88 21.34 -18.14
CA CYS A 4 43.54 20.25 -17.20
C CYS A 4 42.67 20.72 -16.03
N LEU A 5 42.88 21.96 -15.54
CA LEU A 5 42.03 22.51 -14.47
C LEU A 5 40.58 22.76 -14.94
N ILE A 6 40.38 23.15 -16.20
CA ILE A 6 39.04 23.36 -16.77
C ILE A 6 38.30 22.00 -16.92
N TYR A 7 39.02 20.94 -17.32
CA TYR A 7 38.42 19.59 -17.40
C TYR A 7 38.07 19.03 -16.04
N ILE A 8 38.89 19.27 -15.02
CA ILE A 8 38.60 18.84 -13.62
C ILE A 8 37.44 19.66 -13.05
N TYR A 9 37.33 20.95 -13.37
CA TYR A 9 36.20 21.79 -12.96
C TYR A 9 34.88 21.40 -13.66
N LEU A 10 34.93 21.05 -14.95
CA LEU A 10 33.79 20.49 -15.70
C LEU A 10 33.38 19.11 -15.18
N LEU A 11 34.34 18.24 -14.84
CA LEU A 11 34.05 16.93 -14.22
C LEU A 11 33.48 17.06 -12.81
N LEU A 12 33.94 18.03 -12.02
CA LEU A 12 33.35 18.34 -10.70
C LEU A 12 31.96 18.97 -10.82
N LEU A 13 31.70 19.81 -11.81
CA LEU A 13 30.39 20.38 -12.08
C LEU A 13 29.39 19.32 -12.59
N THR A 14 29.82 18.36 -13.40
CA THR A 14 28.97 17.25 -13.85
C THR A 14 28.72 16.24 -12.73
N SER A 15 29.68 16.02 -11.83
CA SER A 15 29.47 15.15 -10.64
C SER A 15 28.58 15.80 -9.57
N LEU A 16 28.54 17.15 -9.49
CA LEU A 16 27.60 17.85 -8.57
C LEU A 16 26.17 17.90 -9.12
N CYS A 17 25.97 17.77 -10.43
CA CYS A 17 24.62 17.67 -11.02
C CYS A 17 23.99 16.28 -10.92
N CYS A 18 24.77 15.24 -10.58
CA CYS A 18 24.28 13.86 -10.43
C CYS A 18 23.86 13.49 -9.00
N LEU A 19 23.88 14.43 -8.05
CA LEU A 19 23.58 14.16 -6.64
C LEU A 19 22.24 14.72 -6.14
N GLN A 20 21.24 14.84 -7.03
CA GLN A 20 19.85 15.05 -6.64
C GLN A 20 18.90 14.10 -7.38
N ALA A 21 19.19 12.81 -7.36
CA ALA A 21 18.13 11.82 -7.40
C ALA A 21 17.46 11.87 -6.03
N GLY A 22 16.36 12.61 -5.90
CA GLY A 22 15.57 12.65 -4.70
C GLY A 22 15.19 11.22 -4.34
N ALA A 23 15.71 10.71 -3.24
CA ALA A 23 15.30 9.44 -2.70
C ALA A 23 13.79 9.50 -2.52
N VAL A 24 13.07 8.58 -3.15
CA VAL A 24 11.65 8.36 -2.91
C VAL A 24 11.52 7.96 -1.45
N SER A 25 11.18 8.90 -0.57
CA SER A 25 10.87 8.60 0.81
C SER A 25 9.46 8.02 0.83
N SER A 26 9.32 6.73 1.11
CA SER A 26 8.02 6.19 1.52
C SER A 26 7.60 6.95 2.78
N GLU A 27 6.46 7.64 2.72
CA GLU A 27 5.94 8.38 3.88
C GLU A 27 5.70 7.38 5.01
N ILE A 28 6.45 7.52 6.10
CA ILE A 28 6.25 6.74 7.32
C ILE A 28 5.24 7.49 8.17
N ARG A 29 4.12 6.82 8.46
CA ARG A 29 3.12 7.29 9.41
C ARG A 29 3.37 6.65 10.77
N SER A 30 2.95 7.34 11.80
CA SER A 30 3.22 6.95 13.17
C SER A 30 1.97 7.03 14.02
N LEU A 31 1.84 6.09 14.96
CA LEU A 31 0.87 6.13 16.05
C LEU A 31 1.62 6.28 17.37
N SER A 32 1.22 7.26 18.15
CA SER A 32 1.84 7.65 19.43
C SER A 32 0.81 8.07 20.46
N VAL A 33 1.24 8.67 21.56
CA VAL A 33 0.35 9.23 22.60
C VAL A 33 -0.58 10.31 22.02
N SER A 34 -0.09 11.12 21.07
CA SER A 34 -0.91 12.13 20.41
C SER A 34 -2.06 11.56 19.59
N ASP A 35 -1.92 10.31 19.14
CA ASP A 35 -2.93 9.59 18.37
C ASP A 35 -3.84 8.72 19.26
N GLY A 36 -3.60 8.74 20.58
CA GLY A 36 -4.40 8.04 21.58
C GLY A 36 -3.83 6.72 22.08
N LEU A 37 -2.57 6.36 21.78
CA LEU A 37 -1.95 5.16 22.36
C LEU A 37 -1.67 5.38 23.86
N PRO A 38 -2.21 4.54 24.77
CA PRO A 38 -2.01 4.70 26.22
C PRO A 38 -0.65 4.16 26.68
N ASP A 39 -0.07 3.23 25.95
CA ASP A 39 1.26 2.63 26.20
C ASP A 39 2.07 2.59 24.89
N LEU A 40 3.29 3.03 24.95
CA LEU A 40 4.18 3.13 23.79
C LEU A 40 5.02 1.87 23.55
N VAL A 41 4.92 0.85 24.41
CA VAL A 41 5.59 -0.45 24.23
C VAL A 41 4.67 -1.38 23.46
N ILE A 42 5.02 -1.66 22.21
CA ILE A 42 4.24 -2.50 21.32
C ILE A 42 4.89 -3.88 21.19
N ASN A 43 4.36 -4.84 21.91
CA ASN A 43 4.92 -6.18 21.99
C ASN A 43 4.50 -7.10 20.83
N THR A 44 3.30 -6.89 20.29
CA THR A 44 2.76 -7.68 19.19
C THR A 44 1.81 -6.85 18.34
N ILE A 45 1.77 -7.14 17.05
CA ILE A 45 0.85 -6.53 16.08
C ILE A 45 0.17 -7.67 15.31
N TYR A 46 -1.14 -7.58 15.15
CA TYR A 46 -1.96 -8.56 14.44
C TYR A 46 -3.01 -7.85 13.56
N LYS A 47 -3.27 -8.36 12.37
CA LYS A 47 -4.35 -7.87 11.50
C LYS A 47 -5.43 -8.94 11.38
N ASP A 48 -6.66 -8.59 11.75
CA ASP A 48 -7.80 -9.50 11.71
C ASP A 48 -8.39 -9.65 10.29
N SER A 49 -9.41 -10.49 10.17
CA SER A 49 -10.09 -10.75 8.89
C SER A 49 -10.91 -9.56 8.40
N LYS A 50 -11.37 -8.68 9.29
CA LYS A 50 -12.10 -7.43 9.00
C LYS A 50 -11.18 -6.30 8.54
N GLY A 51 -9.85 -6.46 8.70
CA GLY A 51 -8.84 -5.47 8.32
C GLY A 51 -8.41 -4.54 9.45
N TYR A 52 -8.93 -4.69 10.66
CA TYR A 52 -8.45 -3.94 11.82
C TYR A 52 -7.05 -4.38 12.24
N VAL A 53 -6.25 -3.43 12.68
CA VAL A 53 -4.92 -3.70 13.21
C VAL A 53 -4.96 -3.65 14.73
N TRP A 54 -4.61 -4.77 15.33
CA TRP A 54 -4.57 -4.94 16.78
C TRP A 54 -3.14 -4.85 17.29
N MET A 55 -2.95 -4.12 18.36
CA MET A 55 -1.65 -3.91 19.00
C MET A 55 -1.72 -4.34 20.45
N GLY A 56 -0.84 -5.22 20.83
CA GLY A 56 -0.68 -5.65 22.23
C GLY A 56 0.41 -4.83 22.93
N THR A 57 0.04 -4.17 24.03
CA THR A 57 0.94 -3.35 24.84
C THR A 57 1.33 -4.06 26.14
N ASN A 58 1.96 -3.35 27.08
CA ASN A 58 2.16 -3.92 28.43
C ASN A 58 0.91 -3.89 29.27
N THR A 59 -0.08 -3.06 28.93
CA THR A 59 -1.22 -2.79 29.82
C THR A 59 -2.56 -3.14 29.23
N SER A 60 -2.68 -3.12 27.90
CA SER A 60 -3.95 -3.16 27.17
C SER A 60 -3.81 -3.74 25.77
N VAL A 61 -4.92 -3.91 25.09
CA VAL A 61 -5.01 -4.22 23.66
C VAL A 61 -5.67 -3.06 22.95
N GLU A 62 -5.06 -2.63 21.83
CA GLU A 62 -5.51 -1.50 21.05
C GLU A 62 -6.02 -1.98 19.69
N ARG A 63 -7.15 -1.46 19.22
CA ARG A 63 -7.66 -1.69 17.86
C ARG A 63 -7.58 -0.40 17.04
N PHE A 64 -6.96 -0.48 15.90
CA PHE A 64 -6.87 0.62 14.94
C PHE A 64 -7.68 0.30 13.69
N ASP A 65 -8.62 1.17 13.33
CA ASP A 65 -9.50 1.03 12.15
C ASP A 65 -8.99 1.78 10.91
N GLY A 66 -7.79 2.38 10.99
CA GLY A 66 -7.21 3.25 9.98
C GLY A 66 -7.36 4.74 10.30
N ILE A 67 -8.22 5.11 11.26
CA ILE A 67 -8.50 6.49 11.67
C ILE A 67 -8.45 6.64 13.19
N ARG A 68 -9.04 5.69 13.94
CA ARG A 68 -9.23 5.77 15.39
C ARG A 68 -8.61 4.59 16.11
N LEU A 69 -8.18 4.85 17.34
CA LEU A 69 -7.74 3.84 18.28
C LEU A 69 -8.83 3.59 19.33
N GLU A 70 -9.13 2.33 19.57
CA GLU A 70 -10.01 1.88 20.66
C GLU A 70 -9.21 1.03 21.63
N HIS A 71 -9.51 1.16 22.94
CA HIS A 71 -8.76 0.56 24.04
C HIS A 71 -9.57 -0.52 24.70
N TYR A 72 -8.97 -1.69 24.88
CA TYR A 72 -9.60 -2.82 25.54
C TYR A 72 -8.80 -3.23 26.77
N MET A 73 -9.45 -3.19 27.93
CA MET A 73 -8.90 -3.52 29.25
C MET A 73 -9.68 -4.67 29.87
N VAL A 74 -9.18 -5.22 30.98
CA VAL A 74 -9.84 -6.30 31.71
C VAL A 74 -11.07 -5.78 32.45
N GLU A 75 -12.13 -6.57 32.47
CA GLU A 75 -13.35 -6.24 33.17
C GLU A 75 -13.17 -6.20 34.70
N GLY A 76 -13.68 -5.13 35.33
CA GLY A 76 -13.80 -5.04 36.79
C GLY A 76 -12.51 -4.80 37.57
N SER A 77 -11.37 -4.60 36.93
CA SER A 77 -10.12 -4.36 37.63
C SER A 77 -9.29 -3.23 37.01
N ASN A 78 -8.55 -2.50 37.84
CA ASN A 78 -7.42 -1.68 37.41
C ASN A 78 -6.18 -2.56 37.14
N GLU A 79 -6.34 -3.86 36.96
CA GLU A 79 -5.23 -4.78 36.75
C GLU A 79 -4.69 -4.69 35.34
N ASN A 80 -3.42 -4.52 35.26
CA ASN A 80 -2.61 -4.56 34.05
C ASN A 80 -2.56 -5.98 33.48
N LEU A 81 -2.65 -6.17 32.17
CA LEU A 81 -2.47 -7.45 31.49
C LEU A 81 -1.09 -8.08 31.67
N LYS A 82 -0.16 -7.36 32.30
CA LYS A 82 1.24 -7.75 32.48
C LYS A 82 1.89 -8.19 31.19
N ARG A 83 1.79 -7.34 30.18
CA ARG A 83 2.30 -7.56 28.83
C ARG A 83 1.44 -8.50 27.98
N VAL A 84 1.02 -8.02 26.86
CA VAL A 84 0.37 -8.82 25.79
C VAL A 84 1.46 -9.38 24.88
N PHE A 85 1.50 -10.71 24.70
CA PHE A 85 2.52 -11.39 23.91
C PHE A 85 2.04 -11.85 22.55
N ALA A 86 0.75 -12.26 22.47
CA ALA A 86 0.21 -12.85 21.25
C ALA A 86 -1.28 -12.55 21.10
N LEU A 87 -1.72 -12.47 19.85
CA LEU A 87 -3.10 -12.23 19.45
C LEU A 87 -3.49 -13.25 18.38
N VAL A 88 -4.71 -13.75 18.42
CA VAL A 88 -5.25 -14.63 17.40
C VAL A 88 -6.75 -14.45 17.26
N GLU A 89 -7.24 -14.41 16.02
CA GLU A 89 -8.67 -14.38 15.71
C GLU A 89 -9.23 -15.80 15.69
N MET A 90 -10.30 -16.00 16.44
CA MET A 90 -11.06 -17.25 16.51
C MET A 90 -12.28 -17.17 15.56
N PRO A 91 -12.95 -18.31 15.29
CA PRO A 91 -14.29 -18.28 14.68
C PRO A 91 -15.22 -17.33 15.45
N ASP A 92 -16.23 -16.79 14.77
CA ASP A 92 -17.19 -15.81 15.33
C ASP A 92 -16.57 -14.44 15.65
N ASN A 93 -15.40 -14.12 15.05
CA ASN A 93 -14.66 -12.86 15.18
C ASN A 93 -14.21 -12.56 16.62
N GLU A 94 -14.12 -13.56 17.48
CA GLU A 94 -13.51 -13.38 18.80
C GLU A 94 -12.00 -13.17 18.67
N LEU A 95 -11.45 -12.21 19.41
CA LEU A 95 -10.00 -12.05 19.56
C LEU A 95 -9.53 -12.72 20.86
N TRP A 96 -8.64 -13.70 20.74
CA TRP A 96 -7.98 -14.28 21.90
C TRP A 96 -6.62 -13.63 22.14
N VAL A 97 -6.35 -13.34 23.40
CA VAL A 97 -5.25 -12.51 23.86
C VAL A 97 -4.38 -13.29 24.84
N GLY A 98 -3.14 -13.55 24.45
CA GLY A 98 -2.12 -14.18 25.30
C GLY A 98 -1.34 -13.11 26.07
N THR A 99 -1.36 -13.21 27.39
CA THR A 99 -0.78 -12.22 28.30
C THR A 99 0.08 -12.83 29.37
N GLY A 100 0.86 -12.02 30.12
CA GLY A 100 1.57 -12.45 31.30
C GLY A 100 0.68 -12.91 32.48
N MET A 101 -0.60 -12.62 32.42
CA MET A 101 -1.60 -13.06 33.40
C MET A 101 -2.37 -14.32 32.96
N GLY A 102 -2.17 -14.80 31.76
CA GLY A 102 -2.87 -15.94 31.19
C GLY A 102 -3.57 -15.61 29.90
N LEU A 103 -4.67 -16.35 29.64
CA LEU A 103 -5.46 -16.24 28.43
C LEU A 103 -6.70 -15.37 28.66
N PHE A 104 -6.96 -14.46 27.73
CA PHE A 104 -8.16 -13.61 27.70
C PHE A 104 -8.85 -13.72 26.33
N ARG A 105 -10.11 -13.35 26.28
CA ARG A 105 -10.88 -13.19 25.03
C ARG A 105 -11.58 -11.84 24.99
N LEU A 106 -11.80 -11.37 23.79
CA LEU A 106 -12.67 -10.25 23.46
C LEU A 106 -13.71 -10.78 22.46
N ALA A 107 -14.97 -10.84 22.85
CA ALA A 107 -16.06 -11.16 21.94
C ALA A 107 -16.30 -10.01 20.95
N ASP A 108 -16.93 -10.27 19.80
CA ASP A 108 -17.07 -9.30 18.70
C ASP A 108 -17.69 -7.96 19.14
N ASP A 109 -18.71 -7.99 19.99
CA ASP A 109 -19.41 -6.78 20.49
C ASP A 109 -18.99 -6.36 21.90
N ALA A 110 -17.92 -6.96 22.47
CA ALA A 110 -17.52 -6.68 23.84
C ALA A 110 -16.64 -5.42 23.93
N GLU A 111 -16.85 -4.64 24.98
CA GLU A 111 -16.02 -3.48 25.30
C GLU A 111 -14.82 -3.81 26.21
N LYS A 112 -14.77 -5.04 26.75
CA LYS A 112 -13.79 -5.47 27.75
C LYS A 112 -13.32 -6.89 27.54
N LEU A 113 -12.09 -7.15 27.95
CA LEU A 113 -11.47 -8.46 27.94
C LEU A 113 -11.96 -9.31 29.12
N GLU A 114 -12.35 -10.53 28.83
CA GLU A 114 -12.70 -11.56 29.81
C GLU A 114 -11.57 -12.59 29.94
N ARG A 115 -11.29 -13.03 31.18
CA ARG A 115 -10.30 -14.09 31.42
C ARG A 115 -10.86 -15.43 31.01
N LEU A 116 -10.13 -16.17 30.19
CA LEU A 116 -10.55 -17.50 29.71
C LEU A 116 -9.78 -18.59 30.43
N ALA A 117 -10.51 -19.63 30.89
CA ALA A 117 -9.98 -20.81 31.59
C ALA A 117 -9.00 -20.50 32.76
N PRO A 118 -9.34 -19.61 33.71
CA PRO A 118 -8.41 -19.15 34.75
C PRO A 118 -7.91 -20.24 35.67
N GLU A 119 -8.69 -21.29 35.86
CA GLU A 119 -8.34 -22.45 36.74
C GLU A 119 -7.34 -23.38 36.04
N MET A 120 -7.29 -23.40 34.71
CA MET A 120 -6.39 -24.25 33.93
C MET A 120 -5.14 -23.52 33.50
N ILE A 121 -5.28 -22.34 32.88
CA ILE A 121 -4.18 -21.56 32.33
C ILE A 121 -3.78 -20.49 33.35
N THR A 122 -2.89 -20.88 34.27
CA THR A 122 -2.46 -20.05 35.41
C THR A 122 -1.12 -19.32 35.17
N SER A 123 -0.51 -19.50 34.01
CA SER A 123 0.77 -18.89 33.65
C SER A 123 0.66 -18.04 32.39
N GLY A 124 1.70 -17.24 32.09
CA GLY A 124 1.73 -16.42 30.89
C GLY A 124 1.56 -17.24 29.61
N VAL A 125 0.80 -16.66 28.65
CA VAL A 125 0.55 -17.20 27.32
C VAL A 125 1.36 -16.37 26.31
N HIS A 126 2.28 -17.03 25.61
CA HIS A 126 3.28 -16.37 24.76
C HIS A 126 3.05 -16.55 23.26
N ALA A 127 2.35 -17.59 22.85
CA ALA A 127 2.19 -17.90 21.44
C ALA A 127 0.88 -18.62 21.13
N PHE A 128 0.39 -18.41 19.92
CA PHE A 128 -0.74 -19.14 19.33
C PHE A 128 -0.32 -19.76 18.00
N CYS A 129 -0.88 -20.94 17.70
CA CYS A 129 -0.83 -21.54 16.38
C CYS A 129 -2.18 -22.21 16.10
N LYS A 130 -2.92 -21.72 15.12
CA LYS A 130 -4.22 -22.24 14.71
C LYS A 130 -4.06 -23.14 13.50
N LEU A 131 -4.45 -24.41 13.61
CA LEU A 131 -4.38 -25.42 12.57
C LEU A 131 -5.77 -26.01 12.34
N GLY A 132 -6.47 -25.54 11.34
CA GLY A 132 -7.89 -25.86 11.14
C GLY A 132 -8.73 -25.44 12.35
N ASP A 133 -9.45 -26.41 12.95
CA ASP A 133 -10.31 -26.20 14.12
C ASP A 133 -9.57 -26.34 15.46
N VAL A 134 -8.26 -26.57 15.45
CA VAL A 134 -7.46 -26.76 16.65
C VAL A 134 -6.59 -25.53 16.89
N LEU A 135 -6.64 -24.97 18.10
CA LEU A 135 -5.72 -23.92 18.54
C LEU A 135 -4.71 -24.48 19.54
N TYR A 136 -3.43 -24.27 19.24
CA TYR A 136 -2.32 -24.56 20.15
C TYR A 136 -1.95 -23.28 20.89
N VAL A 137 -1.87 -23.35 22.22
CA VAL A 137 -1.62 -22.23 23.12
C VAL A 137 -0.33 -22.49 23.87
N GLY A 138 0.74 -21.77 23.53
CA GLY A 138 2.06 -21.90 24.15
C GLY A 138 2.16 -21.06 25.42
N THR A 139 2.53 -21.72 26.52
CA THR A 139 2.61 -21.09 27.85
C THR A 139 3.97 -21.29 28.51
N GLU A 140 4.18 -20.68 29.67
CA GLU A 140 5.37 -20.89 30.50
C GLU A 140 5.41 -22.30 31.16
N LYS A 141 4.29 -23.03 31.16
CA LYS A 141 4.13 -24.34 31.81
C LYS A 141 3.76 -25.46 30.85
N GLY A 142 4.02 -25.30 29.57
CA GLY A 142 3.72 -26.27 28.54
C GLY A 142 2.79 -25.74 27.47
N LEU A 143 2.17 -26.65 26.76
CA LEU A 143 1.28 -26.41 25.65
C LEU A 143 -0.15 -26.76 26.05
N TYR A 144 -1.12 -25.94 25.69
CA TYR A 144 -2.53 -26.30 25.73
C TYR A 144 -3.06 -26.47 24.32
N VAL A 145 -3.87 -27.51 24.14
CA VAL A 145 -4.55 -27.79 22.87
C VAL A 145 -6.04 -27.52 23.08
N TYR A 146 -6.58 -26.56 22.35
CA TYR A 146 -8.00 -26.24 22.39
C TYR A 146 -8.70 -26.80 21.15
N LYS A 147 -9.71 -27.62 21.40
CA LYS A 147 -10.54 -28.23 20.36
C LYS A 147 -11.95 -28.44 20.86
N GLY A 148 -12.95 -28.01 20.08
CA GLY A 148 -14.37 -28.27 20.42
C GLY A 148 -14.80 -27.77 21.81
N GLY A 149 -14.28 -26.64 22.28
CA GLY A 149 -14.61 -26.06 23.59
C GLY A 149 -13.77 -26.58 24.77
N VAL A 150 -12.85 -27.52 24.55
CA VAL A 150 -12.08 -28.18 25.61
C VAL A 150 -10.59 -27.87 25.48
N PHE A 151 -9.95 -27.61 26.62
CA PHE A 151 -8.48 -27.48 26.72
C PHE A 151 -7.87 -28.78 27.21
N GLU A 152 -6.83 -29.26 26.54
CA GLU A 152 -5.98 -30.37 26.97
C GLU A 152 -4.57 -29.83 27.24
N HIS A 153 -3.97 -30.20 28.38
CA HIS A 153 -2.59 -29.75 28.73
C HIS A 153 -1.56 -30.79 28.29
N VAL A 154 -0.54 -30.36 27.57
CA VAL A 154 0.55 -31.20 27.09
C VAL A 154 1.88 -30.65 27.61
N LEU A 155 2.61 -31.42 28.39
CA LEU A 155 3.96 -31.11 28.80
C LEU A 155 4.92 -31.35 27.63
N VAL A 156 5.70 -30.33 27.28
CA VAL A 156 6.74 -30.41 26.23
C VAL A 156 7.94 -31.26 26.69
N ASP A 157 8.20 -31.24 27.98
CA ASP A 157 9.17 -32.12 28.66
C ASP A 157 8.52 -32.71 29.90
N LYS A 158 8.74 -34.01 30.15
CA LYS A 158 8.18 -34.74 31.32
C LYS A 158 8.64 -34.13 32.64
N ASN A 159 9.82 -33.52 32.69
CA ASN A 159 10.24 -32.75 33.86
C ASN A 159 9.52 -31.40 33.88
N VAL A 160 8.56 -31.22 34.77
CA VAL A 160 7.74 -30.00 34.88
C VAL A 160 8.56 -28.71 35.11
N PHE A 161 9.77 -28.81 35.63
CA PHE A 161 10.69 -27.69 35.84
C PHE A 161 11.63 -27.44 34.66
N SER A 162 11.50 -28.22 33.58
CA SER A 162 12.31 -28.06 32.38
C SER A 162 11.98 -26.72 31.68
N ARG A 163 13.03 -26.01 31.32
CA ARG A 163 12.89 -24.79 30.49
C ARG A 163 12.26 -25.07 29.11
N ALA A 164 12.22 -26.34 28.69
CA ALA A 164 11.52 -26.73 27.46
C ALA A 164 9.99 -26.59 27.56
N ASN A 165 9.43 -26.57 28.78
CA ASN A 165 8.01 -26.30 28.98
C ASN A 165 7.64 -24.82 28.82
N PHE A 166 8.61 -23.92 28.77
CA PHE A 166 8.37 -22.54 28.45
C PHE A 166 8.36 -22.35 26.92
N VAL A 167 7.17 -22.43 26.32
CA VAL A 167 6.95 -22.29 24.88
C VAL A 167 6.83 -20.81 24.53
N THR A 168 7.74 -20.31 23.71
CA THR A 168 7.87 -18.89 23.34
C THR A 168 7.31 -18.57 21.96
N GLY A 169 7.20 -19.57 21.08
CA GLY A 169 6.69 -19.42 19.74
C GLY A 169 6.37 -20.77 19.10
N MET A 170 5.52 -20.74 18.09
CA MET A 170 5.09 -21.94 17.36
C MET A 170 4.94 -21.64 15.87
N VAL A 171 5.26 -22.61 15.04
CA VAL A 171 5.04 -22.53 13.59
C VAL A 171 4.69 -23.90 13.00
N GLU A 172 3.73 -23.93 12.09
CA GLU A 172 3.36 -25.13 11.36
C GLU A 172 4.52 -25.61 10.49
N GLY A 173 4.82 -26.89 10.57
CA GLY A 173 5.76 -27.60 9.71
C GLY A 173 5.04 -28.42 8.63
N GLU A 174 5.81 -29.21 7.90
CA GLU A 174 5.29 -30.17 6.95
C GLU A 174 4.88 -31.49 7.64
N ASN A 175 4.06 -32.28 6.98
CA ASN A 175 3.69 -33.64 7.41
C ASN A 175 3.10 -33.73 8.83
N GLY A 176 2.28 -32.74 9.24
CA GLY A 176 1.64 -32.75 10.54
C GLY A 176 2.62 -32.55 11.70
N ILE A 177 3.63 -31.78 11.53
CA ILE A 177 4.59 -31.35 12.56
C ILE A 177 4.27 -29.92 13.01
N LEU A 178 4.21 -29.68 14.31
CA LEU A 178 4.23 -28.34 14.90
C LEU A 178 5.61 -28.09 15.52
N TRP A 179 6.29 -27.06 15.07
CA TRP A 179 7.58 -26.66 15.62
C TRP A 179 7.39 -25.68 16.77
N LEU A 180 8.13 -25.90 17.85
CA LEU A 180 8.05 -25.14 19.09
C LEU A 180 9.42 -24.52 19.42
N SER A 181 9.52 -23.20 19.45
CA SER A 181 10.63 -22.53 20.12
C SER A 181 10.38 -22.50 21.61
N THR A 182 11.40 -22.84 22.39
CA THR A 182 11.29 -22.86 23.85
C THR A 182 12.53 -22.24 24.49
N MET A 183 12.43 -21.94 25.78
CA MET A 183 13.60 -21.52 26.56
C MET A 183 14.63 -22.66 26.76
N GLY A 184 14.27 -23.89 26.41
CA GLY A 184 15.12 -25.10 26.44
C GLY A 184 15.45 -25.64 25.04
N GLY A 185 15.43 -24.81 24.01
CA GLY A 185 15.80 -25.17 22.64
C GLY A 185 14.60 -25.42 21.71
N LEU A 186 14.86 -25.97 20.53
CA LEU A 186 13.87 -26.31 19.51
C LEU A 186 13.25 -27.69 19.82
N LYS A 187 11.94 -27.77 19.70
CA LYS A 187 11.17 -29.01 19.80
C LYS A 187 10.24 -29.16 18.60
N SER A 188 9.82 -30.38 18.32
CA SER A 188 8.71 -30.64 17.41
C SER A 188 7.67 -31.54 18.06
N LEU A 189 6.41 -31.21 17.84
CA LEU A 189 5.24 -32.01 18.20
C LEU A 189 4.67 -32.64 16.92
N ARG A 190 4.58 -33.96 16.88
CA ARG A 190 3.86 -34.66 15.82
C ARG A 190 2.37 -34.69 16.16
N LEU A 191 1.53 -34.18 15.27
CA LEU A 191 0.09 -33.98 15.54
C LEU A 191 -0.69 -35.29 15.59
N SER A 192 -0.22 -36.35 14.90
CA SER A 192 -0.92 -37.64 14.81
C SER A 192 -0.89 -38.47 16.08
N ASP A 193 0.18 -38.40 16.85
CA ASP A 193 0.44 -39.22 18.04
C ASP A 193 0.89 -38.40 19.26
N GLN A 194 0.92 -37.09 19.14
CA GLN A 194 1.39 -36.13 20.14
C GLN A 194 2.81 -36.38 20.65
N SER A 195 3.62 -37.08 19.86
CA SER A 195 5.02 -37.33 20.22
C SER A 195 5.88 -36.10 20.07
N ILE A 196 6.76 -35.85 21.07
CA ILE A 196 7.64 -34.69 21.11
C ILE A 196 9.08 -35.14 20.86
N THR A 197 9.76 -34.47 19.92
CA THR A 197 11.17 -34.66 19.62
C THR A 197 11.96 -33.41 20.00
N SER A 198 13.10 -33.63 20.67
CA SER A 198 14.03 -32.55 21.06
C SER A 198 15.22 -32.49 20.12
N PHE A 199 15.62 -31.25 19.76
CA PHE A 199 16.79 -31.00 18.91
C PHE A 199 17.84 -30.22 19.71
N SER A 200 19.11 -30.66 19.64
CA SER A 200 20.24 -30.00 20.33
C SER A 200 21.00 -29.15 19.32
N ASP A 201 21.12 -27.84 19.58
CA ASP A 201 21.82 -26.92 18.69
C ASP A 201 23.35 -26.90 18.89
N LYS A 202 23.84 -27.24 20.10
CA LYS A 202 25.27 -27.19 20.45
C LYS A 202 25.98 -25.88 20.08
N LEU A 203 25.22 -24.81 19.87
CA LEU A 203 25.75 -23.51 19.46
C LEU A 203 26.20 -22.64 20.64
N ALA A 204 25.68 -22.92 21.83
CA ALA A 204 26.08 -22.21 23.04
C ALA A 204 27.48 -22.63 23.51
N LYS A 205 28.27 -21.67 23.98
CA LYS A 205 29.66 -21.90 24.44
C LYS A 205 29.78 -22.91 25.61
N ASN A 206 28.71 -23.04 26.41
CA ASN A 206 28.63 -23.95 27.55
C ASN A 206 28.07 -25.35 27.20
N GLY A 207 27.82 -25.62 25.91
CA GLY A 207 27.25 -26.89 25.45
C GLY A 207 25.76 -27.09 25.76
N GLN A 208 25.09 -26.09 26.34
CA GLN A 208 23.63 -26.09 26.52
C GLN A 208 22.92 -25.64 25.24
N ASN A 209 21.64 -25.96 25.11
CA ASN A 209 20.81 -25.40 24.03
C ASN A 209 20.59 -23.91 24.25
N LEU A 210 20.50 -23.17 23.15
CA LEU A 210 20.09 -21.77 23.15
C LEU A 210 18.63 -21.64 23.56
N SER A 211 18.30 -20.51 24.15
CA SER A 211 16.90 -20.10 24.38
C SER A 211 16.42 -19.34 23.18
N PHE A 212 15.28 -19.76 22.62
CA PHE A 212 14.66 -19.12 21.48
C PHE A 212 13.42 -18.34 21.93
N TYR A 213 13.26 -17.11 21.46
CA TYR A 213 12.21 -16.19 21.88
C TYR A 213 11.12 -16.03 20.85
N ASN A 214 11.44 -16.29 19.59
CA ASN A 214 10.52 -16.25 18.47
C ASN A 214 10.93 -17.27 17.42
N ILE A 215 10.01 -17.61 16.52
CA ILE A 215 10.19 -18.62 15.49
C ILE A 215 9.37 -18.28 14.26
N THR A 216 9.93 -18.50 13.07
CA THR A 216 9.19 -18.47 11.81
C THR A 216 9.75 -19.51 10.85
N ARG A 217 8.98 -19.85 9.80
CA ARG A 217 9.36 -20.86 8.80
C ARG A 217 9.25 -20.30 7.39
N ILE A 218 10.25 -20.60 6.55
CA ILE A 218 10.23 -20.35 5.11
C ILE A 218 10.71 -21.62 4.41
N GLY A 219 9.80 -22.29 3.71
CA GLY A 219 10.06 -23.60 3.12
C GLY A 219 10.50 -24.64 4.17
N SER A 220 11.61 -25.34 3.94
CA SER A 220 12.22 -26.31 4.90
C SER A 220 13.07 -25.66 5.99
N LYS A 221 13.20 -24.35 6.03
CA LYS A 221 14.07 -23.61 6.94
C LYS A 221 13.27 -22.99 8.08
N ILE A 222 13.72 -23.24 9.31
CA ILE A 222 13.17 -22.67 10.54
C ILE A 222 14.15 -21.64 11.07
N PHE A 223 13.67 -20.42 11.23
CA PHE A 223 14.44 -19.30 11.77
C PHE A 223 14.00 -19.02 13.20
N MET A 224 14.96 -18.79 14.07
CA MET A 224 14.73 -18.53 15.49
C MET A 224 15.57 -17.36 15.97
N GLY A 225 14.95 -16.48 16.74
CA GLY A 225 15.62 -15.35 17.36
C GLY A 225 16.09 -15.66 18.77
N THR A 226 17.26 -15.11 19.13
CA THR A 226 17.84 -15.22 20.47
C THR A 226 18.05 -13.85 21.10
N MET A 227 18.29 -13.81 22.43
CA MET A 227 18.57 -12.56 23.16
C MET A 227 20.06 -12.21 23.22
N SER A 228 20.96 -12.99 22.61
CA SER A 228 22.40 -12.71 22.71
C SER A 228 23.24 -13.32 21.59
N SER A 229 22.63 -14.20 20.79
CA SER A 229 23.38 -15.01 19.82
C SER A 229 22.93 -14.74 18.36
N GLY A 230 22.06 -13.74 18.17
CA GLY A 230 21.54 -13.35 16.88
C GLY A 230 20.51 -14.34 16.33
N LEU A 231 20.47 -14.43 15.02
CA LEU A 231 19.54 -15.25 14.26
C LEU A 231 20.10 -16.66 14.02
N VAL A 232 19.31 -17.67 14.35
CA VAL A 232 19.66 -19.10 14.20
C VAL A 232 18.76 -19.72 13.15
N LEU A 233 19.35 -20.52 12.27
CA LEU A 233 18.69 -21.35 11.27
C LEU A 233 18.73 -22.82 11.69
N PHE A 234 17.61 -23.52 11.59
CA PHE A 234 17.52 -24.96 11.58
C PHE A 234 16.98 -25.44 10.23
N ASP A 235 17.74 -26.24 9.53
CA ASP A 235 17.31 -26.85 8.27
C ASP A 235 16.65 -28.20 8.59
N THR A 236 15.38 -28.35 8.26
CA THR A 236 14.58 -29.54 8.62
C THR A 236 14.98 -30.78 7.84
N ALA A 237 15.57 -30.63 6.63
CA ALA A 237 16.01 -31.74 5.79
C ALA A 237 17.33 -32.32 6.30
N SER A 238 18.32 -31.50 6.57
CA SER A 238 19.63 -31.93 7.11
C SER A 238 19.64 -32.08 8.63
N LYS A 239 18.64 -31.58 9.35
CA LYS A 239 18.54 -31.51 10.82
C LYS A 239 19.74 -30.78 11.45
N HIS A 240 20.27 -29.79 10.72
CA HIS A 240 21.45 -29.04 11.14
C HIS A 240 21.11 -27.64 11.61
N PHE A 241 21.75 -27.22 12.71
CA PHE A 241 21.70 -25.84 13.20
C PHE A 241 22.91 -25.04 12.70
N SER A 242 22.66 -23.80 12.34
CA SER A 242 23.71 -22.83 12.02
C SER A 242 23.34 -21.43 12.50
N ARG A 243 24.34 -20.59 12.74
CA ARG A 243 24.11 -19.14 12.84
C ARG A 243 23.77 -18.65 11.43
N TYR A 244 22.75 -17.82 11.35
CA TYR A 244 22.37 -17.22 10.06
C TYR A 244 23.07 -15.87 9.86
N LEU A 245 22.61 -15.05 8.93
CA LEU A 245 23.21 -13.76 8.61
C LEU A 245 23.37 -12.87 9.86
N ASP A 246 24.52 -12.21 9.98
CA ASP A 246 24.72 -11.20 11.00
C ASP A 246 23.97 -9.91 10.62
N VAL A 247 23.03 -9.53 11.47
CA VAL A 247 22.25 -8.29 11.33
C VAL A 247 22.80 -7.18 12.23
N GLY A 248 24.04 -7.33 12.72
CA GLY A 248 24.72 -6.34 13.56
C GLY A 248 24.12 -6.18 14.97
N CYS A 249 23.30 -7.13 15.42
CA CYS A 249 22.71 -7.14 16.75
C CYS A 249 22.50 -8.58 17.25
N GLY A 250 22.87 -8.82 18.49
CA GLY A 250 22.69 -10.13 19.13
C GLY A 250 21.26 -10.40 19.61
N VAL A 251 20.46 -9.38 19.80
CA VAL A 251 19.07 -9.46 20.28
C VAL A 251 18.11 -9.41 19.09
N ILE A 252 17.46 -10.54 18.82
CA ILE A 252 16.39 -10.64 17.83
C ILE A 252 15.06 -10.61 18.58
N SER A 253 14.42 -9.45 18.59
CA SER A 253 13.21 -9.17 19.36
C SER A 253 11.92 -9.49 18.61
N ALA A 254 11.95 -9.39 17.26
CA ALA A 254 10.83 -9.73 16.41
C ALA A 254 11.26 -10.55 15.20
N LEU A 255 10.43 -11.52 14.81
CA LEU A 255 10.70 -12.39 13.68
C LEU A 255 9.39 -12.77 13.00
N SER A 256 9.30 -12.53 11.70
CA SER A 256 8.16 -12.86 10.85
C SER A 256 8.63 -13.16 9.42
N GLY A 257 7.73 -13.52 8.54
CA GLY A 257 8.08 -13.77 7.14
C GLY A 257 6.84 -13.91 6.26
N ASP A 258 7.04 -13.84 4.94
CA ASP A 258 5.98 -13.97 3.94
C ASP A 258 5.63 -15.44 3.60
N GLY A 259 6.30 -16.40 4.24
CA GLY A 259 6.17 -17.84 3.97
C GLY A 259 6.79 -18.31 2.65
N LYS A 260 7.33 -17.41 1.81
CA LYS A 260 7.89 -17.68 0.48
C LYS A 260 9.41 -17.52 0.43
N ASP A 261 9.90 -16.31 0.59
CA ASP A 261 11.34 -15.98 0.50
C ASP A 261 11.78 -14.90 1.48
N LEU A 262 10.89 -14.01 1.91
CA LEU A 262 11.28 -12.86 2.73
C LEU A 262 11.16 -13.16 4.22
N LEU A 263 12.25 -12.95 4.92
CA LEU A 263 12.35 -12.99 6.37
C LEU A 263 12.46 -11.56 6.91
N TYR A 264 11.61 -11.21 7.88
CA TYR A 264 11.56 -9.92 8.55
C TYR A 264 12.13 -10.04 9.94
N VAL A 265 13.21 -9.30 10.23
CA VAL A 265 13.99 -9.43 11.44
C VAL A 265 14.04 -8.09 12.16
N GLY A 266 13.29 -7.96 13.25
CA GLY A 266 13.38 -6.83 14.18
C GLY A 266 14.43 -7.09 15.25
N THR A 267 15.22 -6.06 15.56
CA THR A 267 16.31 -6.12 16.53
C THR A 267 16.13 -5.08 17.63
N ASP A 268 16.71 -5.34 18.78
CA ASP A 268 16.79 -4.35 19.85
C ASP A 268 18.12 -3.57 19.75
N GLY A 269 18.08 -2.52 18.93
CA GLY A 269 19.20 -1.59 18.76
C GLY A 269 19.72 -1.43 17.33
N ASN A 270 19.25 -2.22 16.33
CA ASN A 270 19.74 -2.12 14.94
C ASN A 270 18.61 -2.04 13.89
N GLY A 271 17.37 -1.73 14.32
CA GLY A 271 16.24 -1.55 13.42
C GLY A 271 15.65 -2.84 12.87
N VAL A 272 15.08 -2.78 11.65
CA VAL A 272 14.44 -3.89 10.94
C VAL A 272 15.23 -4.27 9.70
N HIS A 273 15.47 -5.56 9.51
CA HIS A 273 16.16 -6.11 8.35
C HIS A 273 15.24 -7.04 7.56
N PHE A 274 15.25 -6.89 6.25
CA PHE A 274 14.55 -7.74 5.30
C PHE A 274 15.57 -8.61 4.58
N ILE A 275 15.41 -9.92 4.69
CA ILE A 275 16.38 -10.90 4.20
C ILE A 275 15.70 -11.75 3.12
N SER A 276 16.30 -11.84 1.93
CA SER A 276 15.93 -12.86 0.95
C SER A 276 16.64 -14.18 1.36
N VAL A 277 15.83 -15.19 1.68
CA VAL A 277 16.32 -16.51 2.10
C VAL A 277 16.96 -17.27 0.96
N SER A 278 16.41 -17.15 -0.26
CA SER A 278 16.98 -17.77 -1.46
C SER A 278 18.34 -17.17 -1.85
N ARG A 279 18.47 -15.83 -1.71
CA ARG A 279 19.73 -15.11 -2.03
C ARG A 279 20.70 -15.03 -0.85
N GLN A 280 20.28 -15.46 0.32
CA GLN A 280 21.06 -15.41 1.58
C GLN A 280 21.69 -14.03 1.85
N ARG A 281 20.91 -12.96 1.67
CA ARG A 281 21.39 -11.59 1.92
C ARG A 281 20.29 -10.68 2.44
N VAL A 282 20.71 -9.66 3.20
CA VAL A 282 19.86 -8.52 3.54
C VAL A 282 19.58 -7.71 2.26
N ILE A 283 18.31 -7.53 1.93
CA ILE A 283 17.87 -6.78 0.74
C ILE A 283 17.44 -5.37 1.08
N ARG A 284 16.98 -5.13 2.33
CA ARG A 284 16.54 -3.81 2.81
C ARG A 284 16.74 -3.72 4.32
N THR A 285 17.06 -2.53 4.81
CA THR A 285 17.14 -2.22 6.24
C THR A 285 16.46 -0.89 6.50
N PHE A 286 15.62 -0.83 7.54
CA PHE A 286 15.10 0.42 8.09
C PHE A 286 15.77 0.69 9.43
N ARG A 287 16.38 1.86 9.55
CA ARG A 287 17.07 2.31 10.74
C ARG A 287 16.70 3.73 11.11
N HIS A 288 16.78 4.02 12.40
CA HIS A 288 16.82 5.38 12.90
C HIS A 288 18.27 5.90 12.81
N ASP A 289 18.45 7.00 12.07
CA ASP A 289 19.70 7.75 12.01
C ASP A 289 19.40 9.22 12.36
N ARG A 290 20.20 9.78 13.26
CA ARG A 290 20.01 11.17 13.70
C ARG A 290 20.50 12.20 12.68
N GLU A 291 21.35 11.81 11.75
CA GLU A 291 22.00 12.70 10.78
C GLU A 291 21.38 12.59 9.37
N ALA A 292 20.57 11.55 9.12
CA ALA A 292 19.86 11.35 7.88
C ALA A 292 18.34 11.49 8.08
N ASP A 293 17.60 11.76 7.01
CA ASP A 293 16.13 11.62 7.01
C ASP A 293 15.79 10.18 7.41
N SER A 294 15.54 10.00 8.71
CA SER A 294 15.45 8.68 9.31
C SER A 294 14.18 7.98 8.84
N GLN A 295 14.36 6.73 8.45
CA GLN A 295 13.26 5.92 7.93
C GLN A 295 12.31 5.45 9.02
N ILE A 296 12.77 5.31 10.27
CA ILE A 296 11.96 4.88 11.44
C ILE A 296 12.38 5.64 12.70
N ARG A 297 11.47 5.72 13.70
CA ARG A 297 11.70 6.53 14.91
C ARG A 297 12.64 5.89 15.93
N SER A 298 12.84 4.56 15.90
CA SER A 298 13.73 3.85 16.84
C SER A 298 14.36 2.61 16.22
N ASN A 299 15.55 2.26 16.72
CA ASN A 299 16.22 1.00 16.40
C ASN A 299 15.84 -0.17 17.32
N SER A 300 15.07 0.08 18.40
CA SER A 300 14.56 -0.96 19.31
C SER A 300 13.19 -1.42 18.86
N VAL A 301 13.15 -2.46 18.01
CA VAL A 301 11.96 -2.99 17.37
C VAL A 301 11.48 -4.24 18.09
N TYR A 302 10.24 -4.27 18.57
CA TYR A 302 9.65 -5.36 19.35
C TYR A 302 8.61 -6.19 18.60
N SER A 303 8.01 -5.63 17.56
CA SER A 303 7.13 -6.38 16.66
C SER A 303 7.23 -5.89 15.22
N VAL A 304 7.08 -6.80 14.27
CA VAL A 304 7.08 -6.52 12.81
C VAL A 304 5.99 -7.35 12.15
N LEU A 305 5.15 -6.70 11.39
CA LEU A 305 4.13 -7.31 10.56
C LEU A 305 4.15 -6.69 9.17
N VAL A 306 4.20 -7.51 8.13
CA VAL A 306 3.80 -7.10 6.77
C VAL A 306 2.43 -7.70 6.53
N ASP A 307 1.44 -6.83 6.38
CA ASP A 307 0.06 -7.27 6.23
C ASP A 307 -0.29 -7.66 4.78
N ARG A 308 -1.50 -8.15 4.59
CA ARG A 308 -2.00 -8.61 3.28
C ARG A 308 -2.08 -7.48 2.24
N ASP A 309 -2.19 -6.24 2.69
CA ASP A 309 -2.29 -5.05 1.84
C ASP A 309 -0.90 -4.46 1.54
N GLY A 310 0.17 -5.12 2.01
CA GLY A 310 1.55 -4.71 1.79
C GLY A 310 2.02 -3.58 2.70
N LEU A 311 1.28 -3.27 3.77
CA LEU A 311 1.73 -2.33 4.80
C LEU A 311 2.69 -3.04 5.76
N LEU A 312 3.84 -2.42 5.97
CA LEU A 312 4.79 -2.76 7.01
C LEU A 312 4.43 -2.01 8.28
N TRP A 313 4.20 -2.75 9.35
CA TRP A 313 3.96 -2.26 10.70
C TRP A 313 5.15 -2.58 11.59
N ILE A 314 5.67 -1.59 12.30
CA ILE A 314 6.85 -1.70 13.16
C ILE A 314 6.48 -1.19 14.55
N GLY A 315 6.41 -2.08 15.52
CA GLY A 315 6.18 -1.75 16.93
C GLY A 315 7.50 -1.57 17.68
N PHE A 316 7.60 -0.49 18.46
CA PHE A 316 8.81 -0.14 19.19
C PHE A 316 8.69 -0.41 20.68
N TYR A 317 9.84 -0.39 21.36
CA TYR A 317 9.93 -0.53 22.81
C TYR A 317 9.30 0.66 23.56
N GLN A 318 9.40 1.89 23.07
CA GLN A 318 8.92 3.09 23.78
C GLN A 318 8.42 4.20 22.87
N LEU A 319 8.17 3.95 21.61
CA LEU A 319 7.77 4.99 20.65
C LEU A 319 6.48 4.66 19.86
N GLY A 320 5.72 3.67 20.31
CA GLY A 320 4.48 3.27 19.64
C GLY A 320 4.73 2.51 18.35
N VAL A 321 4.03 2.85 17.27
CA VAL A 321 4.06 2.13 15.99
C VAL A 321 4.40 3.08 14.85
N ASP A 322 5.28 2.64 13.97
CA ASP A 322 5.43 3.21 12.63
C ASP A 322 4.82 2.25 11.59
N TYR A 323 4.19 2.81 10.55
CA TYR A 323 3.71 2.01 9.44
C TYR A 323 3.94 2.72 8.11
N THR A 324 4.21 1.91 7.08
CA THR A 324 4.50 2.39 5.72
C THR A 324 4.21 1.31 4.70
N LEU A 325 4.09 1.66 3.42
CA LEU A 325 4.04 0.67 2.35
C LEU A 325 5.38 -0.06 2.24
N PHE A 326 5.36 -1.39 2.37
CA PHE A 326 6.56 -2.22 2.29
C PHE A 326 7.09 -2.33 0.85
N GLN A 327 6.19 -2.48 -0.11
CA GLN A 327 6.52 -2.52 -1.54
C GLN A 327 6.36 -1.12 -2.13
N SER A 328 7.40 -0.29 -2.02
CA SER A 328 7.43 1.03 -2.66
C SER A 328 7.44 0.99 -4.18
N ASP A 329 7.62 -0.19 -4.79
CA ASP A 329 7.65 -0.36 -6.25
C ASP A 329 6.28 -0.18 -6.91
N LEU A 330 5.18 -0.22 -6.14
CA LEU A 330 3.82 0.04 -6.64
C LEU A 330 3.45 1.52 -6.65
N PHE A 331 4.08 2.33 -5.79
CA PHE A 331 3.81 3.75 -5.69
C PHE A 331 5.11 4.55 -5.60
N SER A 332 5.31 5.45 -6.55
CA SER A 332 6.35 6.47 -6.47
C SER A 332 5.71 7.76 -5.95
N THR A 333 6.23 8.30 -4.86
CA THR A 333 5.75 9.58 -4.30
C THR A 333 6.65 10.70 -4.78
N TYR A 334 6.06 11.71 -5.40
CA TYR A 334 6.74 12.93 -5.79
C TYR A 334 6.23 14.07 -4.92
N GLN A 335 7.11 14.69 -4.14
CA GLN A 335 6.74 15.85 -3.33
C GLN A 335 6.60 17.07 -4.23
N TYR A 336 5.40 17.64 -4.29
CA TYR A 336 5.07 18.78 -5.14
C TYR A 336 5.93 20.02 -4.82
N GLU A 337 6.24 20.24 -3.56
CA GLU A 337 7.09 21.34 -3.08
C GLU A 337 8.50 21.32 -3.68
N ASN A 338 9.01 20.13 -4.02
CA ASN A 338 10.28 19.94 -4.72
C ASN A 338 10.14 20.12 -6.24
N LEU A 339 8.91 20.10 -6.77
CA LEU A 339 8.63 20.19 -8.20
C LEU A 339 8.32 21.62 -8.64
N PHE A 340 7.59 22.36 -7.81
CA PHE A 340 7.10 23.71 -8.12
C PHE A 340 7.22 24.61 -6.90
N ASP A 341 7.57 25.88 -7.13
CA ASP A 341 7.72 26.89 -6.06
C ASP A 341 6.36 27.40 -5.50
N SER A 342 5.27 26.73 -5.77
CA SER A 342 3.93 27.14 -5.41
C SER A 342 3.34 26.30 -4.29
N ARG A 343 2.53 26.92 -3.44
CA ARG A 343 1.75 26.26 -2.38
C ARG A 343 0.42 25.66 -2.89
N ASP A 344 0.05 25.89 -4.14
CA ASP A 344 -1.19 25.39 -4.73
C ASP A 344 -0.92 24.04 -5.42
N MET A 345 -1.08 22.97 -4.69
CA MET A 345 -0.68 21.59 -4.99
C MET A 345 -1.66 20.82 -5.89
N ALA A 346 -2.38 21.48 -6.79
CA ALA A 346 -3.36 20.83 -7.64
C ALA A 346 -2.73 20.18 -8.88
N VAL A 347 -2.51 18.88 -8.84
CA VAL A 347 -2.27 18.06 -10.04
C VAL A 347 -3.57 17.98 -10.84
N ARG A 348 -3.51 18.36 -12.12
CA ARG A 348 -4.68 18.45 -13.01
C ARG A 348 -4.72 17.37 -14.07
N THR A 349 -3.56 16.89 -14.49
CA THR A 349 -3.45 15.86 -15.53
C THR A 349 -2.18 15.04 -15.33
N ILE A 350 -2.27 13.76 -15.65
CA ILE A 350 -1.14 12.85 -15.70
C ILE A 350 -1.21 12.08 -17.02
N ALA A 351 -0.12 12.05 -17.76
CA ALA A 351 0.05 11.20 -18.92
C ALA A 351 1.31 10.35 -18.76
N PHE A 352 1.24 9.09 -19.14
CA PHE A 352 2.37 8.18 -19.04
C PHE A 352 2.49 7.27 -20.27
N HIS A 353 3.73 6.88 -20.56
CA HIS A 353 4.05 5.89 -21.57
C HIS A 353 5.32 5.13 -21.15
N GLY A 354 5.18 3.82 -20.85
CA GLY A 354 6.27 3.03 -20.30
C GLY A 354 6.77 3.60 -18.96
N SER A 355 8.07 3.90 -18.88
CA SER A 355 8.72 4.54 -17.73
C SER A 355 8.54 6.06 -17.65
N GLN A 356 8.00 6.66 -18.71
CA GLN A 356 7.85 8.10 -18.83
C GLN A 356 6.54 8.59 -18.25
N LYS A 357 6.60 9.69 -17.50
CA LYS A 357 5.46 10.34 -16.85
C LYS A 357 5.50 11.84 -17.10
N LEU A 358 4.35 12.41 -17.45
CA LEU A 358 4.14 13.85 -17.52
C LEU A 358 3.06 14.22 -16.51
N ILE A 359 3.40 15.12 -15.58
CA ILE A 359 2.52 15.55 -14.50
C ILE A 359 2.25 17.03 -14.67
N GLY A 360 1.03 17.40 -15.02
CA GLY A 360 0.60 18.77 -15.25
C GLY A 360 -0.09 19.38 -14.04
N SER A 361 0.25 20.62 -13.75
CA SER A 361 -0.26 21.38 -12.61
C SER A 361 -0.73 22.78 -13.00
N ARG A 362 -0.96 23.64 -12.00
CA ARG A 362 -1.26 25.05 -12.20
C ARG A 362 -0.03 25.88 -12.58
N ASP A 363 1.18 25.41 -12.24
CA ASP A 363 2.43 26.15 -12.41
C ASP A 363 3.34 25.59 -13.51
N GLY A 364 2.78 24.79 -14.41
CA GLY A 364 3.50 24.12 -15.47
C GLY A 364 3.37 22.61 -15.40
N PHE A 365 4.34 21.90 -15.95
CA PHE A 365 4.38 20.44 -15.90
C PHE A 365 5.80 19.92 -15.67
N VAL A 366 5.86 18.71 -15.16
CA VAL A 366 7.09 17.95 -14.96
C VAL A 366 7.07 16.74 -15.89
N PHE A 367 8.20 16.47 -16.51
CA PHE A 367 8.47 15.23 -17.21
C PHE A 367 9.47 14.40 -16.41
N ILE A 368 9.21 13.11 -16.26
CA ILE A 368 10.03 12.16 -15.52
C ILE A 368 10.18 10.91 -16.37
N ASP A 369 11.41 10.42 -16.55
CA ASP A 369 11.67 9.09 -17.08
C ASP A 369 12.40 8.26 -16.03
N GLU A 370 11.70 7.26 -15.46
CA GLU A 370 12.23 6.42 -14.37
C GLU A 370 13.29 5.42 -14.85
N ALA A 371 13.36 5.13 -16.15
CA ALA A 371 14.33 4.18 -16.67
C ALA A 371 15.76 4.73 -16.69
N ASP A 372 15.91 6.01 -16.96
CA ASP A 372 17.22 6.69 -17.05
C ASP A 372 17.39 7.84 -16.05
N GLY A 373 16.38 8.08 -15.21
CA GLY A 373 16.40 9.11 -14.17
C GLY A 373 16.28 10.54 -14.70
N ARG A 374 15.83 10.72 -15.95
CA ARG A 374 15.64 12.07 -16.51
C ARG A 374 14.46 12.76 -15.83
N PHE A 375 14.70 14.02 -15.47
CA PHE A 375 13.73 14.87 -14.81
C PHE A 375 13.83 16.29 -15.34
N GLN A 376 12.70 16.88 -15.79
CA GLN A 376 12.69 18.27 -16.25
C GLN A 376 11.37 18.96 -15.93
N ILE A 377 11.48 20.20 -15.43
CA ILE A 377 10.35 21.09 -15.15
C ILE A 377 10.18 22.07 -16.30
N PHE A 378 8.94 22.24 -16.76
CA PHE A 378 8.51 23.18 -17.77
C PHE A 378 7.54 24.19 -17.16
N LYS A 379 7.96 25.47 -17.07
CA LYS A 379 7.15 26.57 -16.54
C LYS A 379 7.42 27.86 -17.33
N ALA A 380 6.75 28.94 -16.99
CA ALA A 380 7.04 30.25 -17.59
C ALA A 380 8.53 30.61 -17.43
N PRO A 381 9.17 31.28 -18.41
CA PRO A 381 8.56 31.83 -19.64
C PRO A 381 8.50 30.86 -20.83
N ARG A 382 8.86 29.57 -20.65
CA ARG A 382 8.77 28.56 -21.73
C ARG A 382 7.33 28.26 -22.17
N LEU A 383 6.37 28.50 -21.28
CA LEU A 383 4.95 28.30 -21.53
C LEU A 383 4.24 29.66 -21.60
N ARG A 384 3.36 29.86 -22.59
CA ARG A 384 2.49 31.05 -22.70
C ARG A 384 1.47 31.13 -21.56
N ALA A 385 1.02 29.97 -21.06
CA ALA A 385 0.19 29.86 -19.87
C ALA A 385 0.67 28.69 -19.02
N SER A 386 0.74 28.91 -17.71
CA SER A 386 1.26 27.93 -16.76
C SER A 386 0.24 26.86 -16.37
N ILE A 387 -1.06 27.13 -16.49
CA ILE A 387 -2.11 26.22 -16.07
C ILE A 387 -2.26 25.09 -17.10
N ILE A 388 -1.76 23.91 -16.76
CA ILE A 388 -1.91 22.71 -17.57
C ILE A 388 -3.22 22.04 -17.20
N VAL A 389 -4.08 21.81 -18.16
CA VAL A 389 -5.44 21.27 -17.94
C VAL A 389 -5.56 19.83 -18.39
N SER A 390 -4.88 19.47 -19.48
CA SER A 390 -4.95 18.14 -20.06
C SER A 390 -3.61 17.72 -20.67
N SER A 391 -3.35 16.42 -20.69
CA SER A 391 -2.21 15.83 -21.38
C SER A 391 -2.50 14.41 -21.82
N CYS A 392 -1.87 13.97 -22.89
CA CYS A 392 -1.88 12.59 -23.34
C CYS A 392 -0.61 12.24 -24.11
N TYR A 393 -0.31 10.93 -24.19
CA TYR A 393 0.69 10.41 -25.12
C TYR A 393 -0.02 9.94 -26.38
N PHE A 394 0.46 10.41 -27.53
CA PHE A 394 -0.12 10.07 -28.82
C PHE A 394 0.95 10.16 -29.92
N ASP A 395 1.01 9.22 -30.83
CA ASP A 395 1.91 9.19 -31.98
C ASP A 395 3.38 9.52 -31.63
N GLY A 396 3.90 8.87 -30.57
CA GLY A 396 5.30 9.02 -30.15
C GLY A 396 5.63 10.28 -29.37
N LYS A 397 4.65 11.14 -29.03
CA LYS A 397 4.84 12.42 -28.35
C LYS A 397 3.82 12.68 -27.26
N TYR A 398 4.15 13.60 -26.36
CA TYR A 398 3.21 14.12 -25.37
C TYR A 398 2.55 15.39 -25.90
N TYR A 399 1.23 15.41 -25.89
CA TYR A 399 0.43 16.58 -26.21
C TYR A 399 -0.09 17.21 -24.93
N ILE A 400 0.06 18.52 -24.79
CA ILE A 400 -0.20 19.26 -23.55
C ILE A 400 -1.18 20.41 -23.85
N GLY A 401 -2.33 20.38 -23.22
CA GLY A 401 -3.36 21.41 -23.31
C GLY A 401 -3.30 22.35 -22.11
N THR A 402 -3.43 23.64 -22.38
CA THR A 402 -3.36 24.69 -21.36
C THR A 402 -4.66 25.49 -21.25
N TYR A 403 -4.80 26.21 -20.15
CA TYR A 403 -5.86 27.19 -19.96
C TYR A 403 -5.37 28.57 -20.43
N GLY A 404 -5.66 28.93 -21.69
CA GLY A 404 -5.35 30.24 -22.27
C GLY A 404 -4.02 30.35 -23.01
N GLY A 405 -3.20 29.30 -23.07
CA GLY A 405 -1.92 29.30 -23.81
C GLY A 405 -1.91 28.36 -25.01
N GLY A 406 -3.06 27.80 -25.37
CA GLY A 406 -3.16 26.84 -26.46
C GLY A 406 -2.57 25.48 -26.12
N MET A 407 -1.89 24.87 -27.09
CA MET A 407 -1.41 23.50 -27.04
C MET A 407 0.07 23.39 -27.36
N TYR A 408 0.76 22.48 -26.67
CA TYR A 408 2.17 22.17 -26.88
C TYR A 408 2.36 20.68 -27.18
N VAL A 409 3.53 20.39 -27.75
CA VAL A 409 3.99 19.02 -28.01
C VAL A 409 5.39 18.87 -27.44
N LEU A 410 5.58 17.83 -26.63
CA LEU A 410 6.86 17.44 -26.04
C LEU A 410 7.31 16.11 -26.64
N ASP A 411 8.52 16.09 -27.17
CA ASP A 411 9.22 14.85 -27.50
C ASP A 411 9.86 14.28 -26.23
N GLY A 412 9.40 13.11 -25.76
CA GLY A 412 9.87 12.50 -24.53
C GLY A 412 11.32 11.97 -24.61
N ALA A 413 11.85 11.74 -25.82
CA ALA A 413 13.21 11.28 -26.01
C ALA A 413 14.22 12.42 -25.96
N THR A 414 13.90 13.55 -26.60
CA THR A 414 14.79 14.72 -26.73
C THR A 414 14.53 15.81 -25.70
N LEU A 415 13.37 15.78 -25.02
CA LEU A 415 12.85 16.83 -24.14
C LEU A 415 12.64 18.18 -24.86
N GLU A 416 12.48 18.14 -26.17
CA GLU A 416 12.18 19.30 -26.95
C GLU A 416 10.70 19.66 -26.88
N LEU A 417 10.39 20.83 -26.34
CA LEU A 417 9.05 21.40 -26.28
C LEU A 417 8.82 22.33 -27.45
N ARG A 418 7.76 22.09 -28.20
CA ARG A 418 7.34 22.90 -29.37
C ARG A 418 5.87 23.32 -29.22
N ASP A 419 5.51 24.40 -29.89
CA ASP A 419 4.11 24.73 -30.12
C ASP A 419 3.45 23.65 -30.97
N PHE A 420 2.16 23.46 -30.79
CA PHE A 420 1.38 22.59 -31.68
C PHE A 420 1.44 23.12 -33.11
N GLU A 421 1.64 22.25 -34.07
CA GLU A 421 1.93 22.59 -35.45
C GLU A 421 0.81 23.30 -36.20
N ILE A 422 -0.43 23.26 -35.68
CA ILE A 422 -1.57 23.95 -36.25
C ILE A 422 -1.62 25.39 -35.72
N ALA A 423 -1.20 26.34 -36.50
CA ALA A 423 -1.14 27.75 -36.14
C ALA A 423 -2.50 28.46 -36.30
N SER A 424 -3.47 28.06 -35.49
CA SER A 424 -4.78 28.70 -35.46
C SER A 424 -5.36 28.72 -34.06
N GLU A 425 -6.31 29.62 -33.81
CA GLU A 425 -7.14 29.51 -32.61
C GLU A 425 -7.99 28.21 -32.68
N PRO A 426 -8.14 27.48 -31.56
CA PRO A 426 -7.70 27.81 -30.18
C PRO A 426 -6.29 27.28 -29.82
N PHE A 427 -5.53 26.74 -30.76
CA PHE A 427 -4.29 26.02 -30.46
C PHE A 427 -3.14 26.93 -30.04
N GLN A 428 -3.16 28.21 -30.37
CA GLN A 428 -2.12 29.16 -29.98
C GLN A 428 -2.41 29.90 -28.68
N HIS A 429 -3.67 30.30 -28.44
CA HIS A 429 -4.04 31.15 -27.31
C HIS A 429 -5.34 30.75 -26.62
N GLY A 430 -5.99 29.66 -27.06
CA GLY A 430 -7.27 29.20 -26.51
C GLY A 430 -7.14 28.28 -25.30
N HIS A 431 -8.29 27.83 -24.87
CA HIS A 431 -8.42 26.86 -23.78
C HIS A 431 -8.56 25.45 -24.35
N ILE A 432 -7.67 24.54 -23.96
CA ILE A 432 -7.68 23.13 -24.34
C ILE A 432 -8.03 22.33 -23.09
N PHE A 433 -9.30 21.92 -22.97
CA PHE A 433 -9.81 21.30 -21.76
C PHE A 433 -9.54 19.80 -21.67
N VAL A 434 -9.58 19.10 -22.80
CA VAL A 434 -9.41 17.65 -22.85
C VAL A 434 -8.68 17.21 -24.12
N LEU A 435 -7.77 16.27 -23.96
CA LEU A 435 -7.02 15.59 -25.02
C LEU A 435 -7.26 14.08 -24.86
N ARG A 436 -7.80 13.43 -25.89
CA ARG A 436 -8.11 12.01 -25.83
C ARG A 436 -7.77 11.31 -27.14
N PRO A 437 -6.75 10.44 -27.17
CA PRO A 437 -6.52 9.57 -28.32
C PRO A 437 -7.61 8.50 -28.40
N ASP A 438 -8.01 8.14 -29.63
CA ASP A 438 -8.79 6.95 -29.89
C ASP A 438 -7.92 5.79 -30.41
N ASP A 439 -8.51 4.61 -30.53
CA ASP A 439 -7.85 3.40 -31.05
C ASP A 439 -7.72 3.36 -32.58
N ARG A 440 -8.25 4.37 -33.29
CA ARG A 440 -8.19 4.51 -34.74
C ARG A 440 -7.12 5.50 -35.20
N GLY A 441 -6.24 5.94 -34.30
CA GLY A 441 -5.14 6.86 -34.58
C GLY A 441 -5.59 8.30 -34.75
N ASN A 442 -6.64 8.72 -34.05
CA ASN A 442 -7.02 10.13 -33.96
C ASN A 442 -6.70 10.67 -32.57
N LEU A 443 -6.36 11.93 -32.52
CA LEU A 443 -6.37 12.73 -31.30
C LEU A 443 -7.58 13.65 -31.30
N TRP A 444 -8.44 13.46 -30.33
CA TRP A 444 -9.60 14.31 -30.12
C TRP A 444 -9.28 15.42 -29.14
N ILE A 445 -9.66 16.63 -29.48
CA ILE A 445 -9.27 17.85 -28.78
C ILE A 445 -10.53 18.63 -28.43
N GLY A 446 -10.85 18.69 -27.14
CA GLY A 446 -11.97 19.49 -26.63
C GLY A 446 -11.51 20.88 -26.20
N THR A 447 -12.20 21.89 -26.71
CA THR A 447 -11.80 23.30 -26.55
C THR A 447 -13.01 24.19 -26.21
N SER A 448 -12.74 25.48 -26.00
CA SER A 448 -13.78 26.51 -25.92
C SER A 448 -14.42 26.86 -27.27
N ALA A 449 -13.80 26.45 -28.37
CA ALA A 449 -14.30 26.71 -29.75
C ALA A 449 -14.87 25.45 -30.40
N GLY A 450 -15.16 24.41 -29.62
CA GLY A 450 -15.75 23.16 -30.10
C GLY A 450 -14.80 21.96 -29.98
N LEU A 451 -15.15 20.90 -30.71
CA LEU A 451 -14.47 19.62 -30.73
C LEU A 451 -13.70 19.45 -32.05
N TYR A 452 -12.43 19.13 -31.93
CA TYR A 452 -11.55 18.87 -33.08
C TYR A 452 -11.08 17.43 -33.09
N CYS A 453 -10.87 16.89 -34.31
CA CYS A 453 -10.25 15.60 -34.53
C CYS A 453 -8.99 15.82 -35.38
N TYR A 454 -7.83 15.49 -34.80
CA TYR A 454 -6.51 15.58 -35.43
C TYR A 454 -6.02 14.19 -35.81
N ARG A 455 -5.47 14.10 -37.03
CA ARG A 455 -4.86 12.87 -37.57
C ARG A 455 -3.77 13.22 -38.57
N ASN A 456 -2.62 12.57 -38.51
CA ASN A 456 -1.52 12.69 -39.48
C ASN A 456 -1.14 14.15 -39.79
N GLY A 457 -0.93 14.98 -38.78
CA GLY A 457 -0.52 16.38 -38.95
C GLY A 457 -1.65 17.35 -39.36
N LYS A 458 -2.91 16.94 -39.41
CA LYS A 458 -4.03 17.77 -39.87
C LYS A 458 -5.26 17.66 -39.00
N ILE A 459 -6.02 18.76 -38.91
CA ILE A 459 -7.39 18.71 -38.40
C ILE A 459 -8.29 18.12 -39.50
N VAL A 460 -8.79 16.91 -39.24
CA VAL A 460 -9.65 16.20 -40.20
C VAL A 460 -11.14 16.49 -39.96
N ARG A 461 -11.53 16.92 -38.75
CA ARG A 461 -12.90 17.32 -38.39
C ARG A 461 -12.88 18.44 -37.36
N HIS A 462 -13.88 19.32 -37.47
CA HIS A 462 -14.17 20.35 -36.49
C HIS A 462 -15.69 20.46 -36.32
N PHE A 463 -16.18 20.18 -35.11
CA PHE A 463 -17.58 20.26 -34.74
C PHE A 463 -17.79 21.52 -33.88
N LYS A 464 -18.74 22.36 -34.31
CA LYS A 464 -19.18 23.55 -33.59
C LYS A 464 -20.64 23.38 -33.18
N SER A 465 -21.06 24.02 -32.12
CA SER A 465 -22.44 23.95 -31.63
C SER A 465 -23.48 24.54 -32.59
N ASP A 466 -23.07 25.53 -33.37
CA ASP A 466 -23.95 26.23 -34.35
C ASP A 466 -24.18 25.46 -35.66
N SER A 467 -23.32 24.50 -35.98
CA SER A 467 -23.30 23.79 -37.27
C SER A 467 -23.26 22.28 -37.16
N SER A 468 -23.32 21.75 -35.94
CA SER A 468 -23.31 20.32 -35.67
C SER A 468 -24.26 19.95 -34.52
N LYS A 469 -24.41 18.66 -34.24
CA LYS A 469 -25.17 18.17 -33.08
C LYS A 469 -24.36 18.25 -31.76
N LEU A 470 -23.24 19.00 -31.72
CA LEU A 470 -22.50 19.26 -30.50
C LEU A 470 -23.31 20.21 -29.61
N PRO A 471 -23.60 19.86 -28.36
CA PRO A 471 -24.25 20.78 -27.42
C PRO A 471 -23.41 22.04 -27.18
N GLU A 472 -24.06 23.14 -26.81
CA GLU A 472 -23.37 24.42 -26.56
C GLU A 472 -22.36 24.35 -25.42
N GLY A 473 -21.38 25.27 -25.45
CA GLY A 473 -20.36 25.46 -24.40
C GLY A 473 -19.03 24.76 -24.67
N ASN A 474 -18.21 24.78 -23.66
CA ASN A 474 -16.88 24.20 -23.71
C ASN A 474 -16.95 22.67 -23.68
N VAL A 475 -16.06 21.99 -24.41
CA VAL A 475 -15.93 20.52 -24.36
C VAL A 475 -14.96 20.15 -23.24
N TYR A 476 -15.47 19.51 -22.18
CA TYR A 476 -14.69 19.26 -20.96
C TYR A 476 -14.23 17.82 -20.79
N GLU A 477 -14.97 16.84 -21.34
CA GLU A 477 -14.60 15.43 -21.24
C GLU A 477 -14.92 14.71 -22.56
N ILE A 478 -14.05 13.78 -22.91
CA ILE A 478 -14.21 12.86 -24.04
C ILE A 478 -13.84 11.48 -23.53
N TYR A 479 -14.75 10.53 -23.64
CA TYR A 479 -14.53 9.16 -23.25
C TYR A 479 -14.90 8.22 -24.39
N PHE A 480 -14.02 7.25 -24.71
CA PHE A 480 -14.31 6.19 -25.67
C PHE A 480 -14.66 4.92 -24.93
N ASP A 481 -15.86 4.41 -25.12
CA ASP A 481 -16.32 3.17 -24.51
C ASP A 481 -15.77 1.93 -25.24
N SER A 482 -15.99 0.76 -24.65
CA SER A 482 -15.55 -0.53 -25.22
C SER A 482 -16.20 -0.85 -26.57
N SER A 483 -17.28 -0.19 -26.95
CA SER A 483 -17.90 -0.27 -28.28
C SER A 483 -17.35 0.77 -29.28
N HIS A 484 -16.28 1.50 -28.90
CA HIS A 484 -15.60 2.56 -29.66
C HIS A 484 -16.46 3.80 -29.92
N LYS A 485 -17.58 3.98 -29.23
CA LYS A 485 -18.35 5.22 -29.26
C LYS A 485 -17.68 6.27 -28.39
N GLY A 486 -17.62 7.51 -28.89
CA GLY A 486 -17.05 8.64 -28.15
C GLY A 486 -18.14 9.42 -27.41
N TRP A 487 -18.07 9.45 -26.10
CA TRP A 487 -18.94 10.27 -25.25
C TRP A 487 -18.33 11.64 -25.07
N ILE A 488 -19.00 12.68 -25.57
CA ILE A 488 -18.49 14.06 -25.54
C ILE A 488 -19.38 14.87 -24.62
N CYS A 489 -18.78 15.41 -23.56
CA CYS A 489 -19.48 16.21 -22.55
C CYS A 489 -19.11 17.68 -22.70
N THR A 490 -20.15 18.51 -22.87
CA THR A 490 -20.04 19.96 -22.91
C THR A 490 -20.62 20.58 -21.65
N GLU A 491 -20.62 21.91 -21.61
CA GLU A 491 -21.26 22.68 -20.53
C GLU A 491 -22.76 22.49 -20.46
N SER A 492 -23.42 22.28 -21.61
CA SER A 492 -24.88 22.20 -21.70
C SER A 492 -25.43 20.82 -22.02
N GLY A 493 -24.58 19.79 -22.15
CA GLY A 493 -25.08 18.44 -22.40
C GLY A 493 -24.04 17.45 -22.88
N ILE A 494 -24.51 16.27 -23.26
CA ILE A 494 -23.74 15.16 -23.76
C ILE A 494 -24.17 14.81 -25.16
N CYS A 495 -23.22 14.49 -26.04
CA CYS A 495 -23.51 13.85 -27.33
C CYS A 495 -22.57 12.66 -27.53
N ILE A 496 -22.93 11.77 -28.46
CA ILE A 496 -22.16 10.56 -28.76
C ILE A 496 -21.60 10.67 -30.17
N TRP A 497 -20.31 10.50 -30.31
CA TRP A 497 -19.67 10.24 -31.58
C TRP A 497 -19.85 8.77 -31.94
N ASP A 498 -20.50 8.53 -33.07
CA ASP A 498 -20.66 7.19 -33.62
C ASP A 498 -19.66 7.01 -34.79
N PRO A 499 -18.65 6.18 -34.61
CA PRO A 499 -17.63 5.95 -35.62
C PRO A 499 -18.15 5.20 -36.85
N SER A 500 -19.31 4.54 -36.78
CA SER A 500 -19.91 3.82 -37.89
C SER A 500 -20.62 4.77 -38.89
N SER A 501 -21.30 5.77 -38.36
CA SER A 501 -21.94 6.83 -39.15
C SER A 501 -21.10 8.07 -39.35
N GLU A 502 -19.94 8.12 -38.68
CA GLU A 502 -19.03 9.25 -38.64
C GLU A 502 -19.72 10.59 -38.29
N SER A 503 -20.66 10.52 -37.37
CA SER A 503 -21.50 11.67 -36.99
C SER A 503 -21.73 11.77 -35.49
N LEU A 504 -22.07 12.98 -35.01
CA LEU A 504 -22.51 13.18 -33.63
C LEU A 504 -24.01 12.91 -33.53
N LYS A 505 -24.41 12.24 -32.44
CA LYS A 505 -25.80 11.96 -32.07
C LYS A 505 -26.07 12.54 -30.69
N ASN A 506 -27.15 13.31 -30.53
CA ASN A 506 -27.60 13.87 -29.25
C ASN A 506 -29.02 13.41 -28.86
N ASP A 507 -29.67 12.62 -29.72
CA ASP A 507 -31.02 12.05 -29.58
C ASP A 507 -31.01 10.64 -28.93
N VAL A 508 -29.91 10.27 -28.30
CA VAL A 508 -29.72 8.96 -27.68
C VAL A 508 -30.24 8.88 -26.25
N PHE A 509 -30.64 10.00 -25.67
CA PHE A 509 -31.16 10.07 -24.31
C PHE A 509 -32.69 10.02 -24.27
N PRO A 510 -33.31 9.52 -23.19
CA PRO A 510 -34.77 9.53 -23.04
C PRO A 510 -35.36 10.95 -23.18
N GLU A 511 -36.56 11.04 -23.72
CA GLU A 511 -37.29 12.29 -23.84
C GLU A 511 -37.49 12.93 -22.44
N GLY A 512 -37.09 14.18 -22.28
CA GLY A 512 -37.11 14.89 -20.99
C GLY A 512 -35.85 14.75 -20.15
N PHE A 513 -34.86 13.96 -20.59
CA PHE A 513 -33.54 13.96 -19.94
C PHE A 513 -32.78 15.25 -20.28
N VAL A 514 -32.76 16.17 -19.33
CA VAL A 514 -31.99 17.41 -19.43
C VAL A 514 -30.94 17.37 -18.32
N HIS A 515 -29.72 16.98 -18.68
CA HIS A 515 -28.59 17.10 -17.76
C HIS A 515 -28.01 18.52 -17.86
N LYS A 516 -28.20 19.32 -16.84
CA LYS A 516 -27.69 20.70 -16.74
C LYS A 516 -26.32 20.81 -16.05
N GLU A 517 -25.81 19.70 -15.59
CA GLU A 517 -24.58 19.67 -14.81
C GLU A 517 -23.39 19.26 -15.69
N LYS A 518 -22.27 19.92 -15.49
CA LYS A 518 -21.02 19.60 -16.16
C LYS A 518 -20.53 18.23 -15.71
N ILE A 519 -20.32 17.29 -16.64
CA ILE A 519 -19.69 15.98 -16.36
C ILE A 519 -18.19 16.14 -16.31
N ARG A 520 -17.61 15.72 -15.19
CA ARG A 520 -16.15 15.78 -14.92
C ARG A 520 -15.42 14.53 -15.38
N MET A 521 -16.07 13.39 -15.30
CA MET A 521 -15.44 12.10 -15.59
C MET A 521 -16.51 11.11 -16.05
N ILE A 522 -16.11 10.24 -16.97
CA ILE A 522 -16.86 9.06 -17.38
C ILE A 522 -15.96 7.85 -17.12
N TYR A 523 -16.54 6.80 -16.57
CA TYR A 523 -15.85 5.54 -16.30
C TYR A 523 -16.72 4.37 -16.72
N GLU A 524 -16.12 3.39 -17.42
CA GLU A 524 -16.76 2.13 -17.78
C GLU A 524 -16.21 1.00 -16.88
N THR A 525 -17.13 0.25 -16.31
CA THR A 525 -16.80 -0.93 -15.50
C THR A 525 -16.54 -2.16 -16.37
N SER A 526 -16.01 -3.24 -15.77
CA SER A 526 -15.74 -4.50 -16.47
C SER A 526 -17.01 -5.21 -16.99
N ASP A 527 -18.17 -4.88 -16.46
CA ASP A 527 -19.50 -5.33 -16.90
C ASP A 527 -20.17 -4.34 -17.86
N HIS A 528 -19.39 -3.41 -18.44
CA HIS A 528 -19.80 -2.43 -19.44
C HIS A 528 -20.86 -1.42 -18.98
N GLN A 529 -20.92 -1.13 -17.68
CA GLN A 529 -21.72 -0.02 -17.17
C GLN A 529 -20.93 1.28 -17.22
N LEU A 530 -21.54 2.36 -17.69
CA LEU A 530 -20.94 3.68 -17.72
C LEU A 530 -21.41 4.51 -16.53
N TYR A 531 -20.45 5.04 -15.79
CA TYR A 531 -20.66 5.95 -14.66
C TYR A 531 -20.30 7.37 -15.08
N PHE A 532 -21.19 8.31 -14.81
CA PHE A 532 -21.01 9.72 -15.12
C PHE A 532 -20.92 10.52 -13.83
N LEU A 533 -19.79 11.13 -13.59
CA LEU A 533 -19.52 11.96 -12.41
C LEU A 533 -19.74 13.44 -12.75
N PRO A 534 -20.83 14.08 -12.28
CA PRO A 534 -21.06 15.50 -12.50
C PRO A 534 -20.20 16.36 -11.54
N ASP A 535 -20.09 17.65 -11.86
CA ASP A 535 -19.41 18.64 -11.01
C ASP A 535 -20.11 18.83 -9.66
N LYS A 536 -21.45 18.73 -9.68
CA LYS A 536 -22.33 18.77 -8.51
C LYS A 536 -23.47 17.79 -8.70
N GLY A 537 -23.97 17.24 -7.59
CA GLY A 537 -25.12 16.36 -7.66
C GLY A 537 -24.80 14.88 -7.50
N GLU A 538 -25.68 14.03 -8.00
CA GLU A 538 -25.60 12.58 -7.82
C GLU A 538 -24.88 11.93 -9.01
N LEU A 539 -24.17 10.83 -8.72
CA LEU A 539 -23.58 9.98 -9.74
C LEU A 539 -24.67 9.30 -10.57
N PHE A 540 -24.50 9.30 -11.87
CA PHE A 540 -25.40 8.62 -12.78
C PHE A 540 -24.78 7.35 -13.33
N VAL A 541 -25.60 6.33 -13.54
CA VAL A 541 -25.22 5.07 -14.15
C VAL A 541 -26.07 4.83 -15.38
N SER A 542 -25.44 4.47 -16.47
CA SER A 542 -26.12 4.00 -17.67
C SER A 542 -26.16 2.48 -17.63
N ASP A 543 -27.35 1.89 -17.60
CA ASP A 543 -27.53 0.48 -17.90
C ASP A 543 -27.48 0.31 -19.43
N LEU A 544 -26.36 -0.22 -19.92
CA LEU A 544 -26.21 -0.58 -21.34
C LEU A 544 -27.00 -1.87 -21.65
N MET A 545 -28.32 -1.85 -21.50
CA MET A 545 -29.18 -2.83 -22.15
C MET A 545 -29.37 -2.38 -23.59
N GLN A 546 -28.76 -3.08 -24.52
CA GLN A 546 -28.94 -2.89 -25.94
C GLN A 546 -30.34 -3.31 -26.38
N GLU A 547 -31.25 -2.36 -26.53
CA GLU A 547 -32.35 -2.45 -27.53
C GLU A 547 -32.15 -1.32 -28.52
N GLY A 548 -31.44 -1.60 -29.60
CA GLY A 548 -31.18 -0.63 -30.66
C GLY A 548 -30.15 0.45 -30.26
N ASP A 549 -30.04 1.52 -31.05
CA ASP A 549 -29.09 2.64 -30.84
C ASP A 549 -29.45 3.60 -29.67
N ARG A 550 -30.27 3.19 -28.73
CA ARG A 550 -30.72 4.04 -27.61
C ARG A 550 -29.97 3.67 -26.32
N VAL A 551 -29.35 4.65 -25.73
CA VAL A 551 -28.83 4.56 -24.35
C VAL A 551 -30.04 4.65 -23.42
N ILE A 552 -30.31 3.57 -22.69
CA ILE A 552 -31.45 3.50 -21.80
C ILE A 552 -30.97 3.79 -20.37
N VAL A 553 -31.53 4.86 -19.82
CA VAL A 553 -31.67 5.21 -18.40
C VAL A 553 -30.37 5.53 -17.63
N LEU A 554 -30.15 6.82 -17.45
CA LEU A 554 -29.34 7.33 -16.34
C LEU A 554 -30.19 7.34 -15.07
N SER A 555 -29.98 6.40 -14.18
CA SER A 555 -30.59 6.41 -12.85
C SER A 555 -29.58 6.87 -11.80
N PRO A 556 -30.00 7.58 -10.74
CA PRO A 556 -29.12 7.86 -9.63
C PRO A 556 -28.60 6.55 -9.05
N SER A 557 -27.29 6.42 -8.86
CA SER A 557 -26.72 5.21 -8.29
C SER A 557 -27.14 5.06 -6.82
N SER A 558 -28.06 4.15 -6.53
CA SER A 558 -28.44 3.77 -5.16
C SER A 558 -27.39 2.90 -4.45
N LYS A 559 -26.34 2.47 -5.17
CA LYS A 559 -25.34 1.51 -4.67
C LYS A 559 -24.12 2.15 -4.03
N ILE A 560 -23.92 3.46 -4.14
CA ILE A 560 -22.78 4.14 -3.54
C ILE A 560 -23.27 4.94 -2.34
N ASP A 561 -22.73 4.63 -1.17
CA ASP A 561 -22.97 5.39 0.06
C ASP A 561 -22.56 6.85 -0.15
N LYS A 562 -23.51 7.77 0.05
CA LYS A 562 -23.30 9.23 -0.08
C LYS A 562 -22.17 9.76 0.83
N SER A 563 -21.81 9.03 1.88
CA SER A 563 -20.69 9.37 2.76
C SER A 563 -19.32 9.23 2.09
N PHE A 564 -19.19 8.26 1.19
CA PHE A 564 -17.95 8.02 0.43
C PHE A 564 -17.65 9.18 -0.54
N LEU A 565 -18.67 9.72 -1.20
CA LEU A 565 -18.51 10.83 -2.13
C LEU A 565 -18.17 12.15 -1.45
N LYS A 566 -18.61 12.37 -0.20
CA LYS A 566 -18.26 13.58 0.58
C LYS A 566 -16.77 13.62 0.97
N GLY A 567 -16.10 12.48 1.04
CA GLY A 567 -14.66 12.39 1.29
C GLY A 567 -13.79 12.63 0.05
N ALA A 568 -14.30 12.33 -1.14
CA ALA A 568 -13.58 12.47 -2.40
C ALA A 568 -13.49 13.93 -2.93
N TYR A 569 -14.25 14.87 -2.32
CA TYR A 569 -14.30 16.29 -2.71
C TYR A 569 -13.58 17.24 -1.72
N LYS A 570 -12.93 16.72 -0.68
CA LYS A 570 -12.04 17.48 0.20
C LYS A 570 -10.61 17.09 -0.08
#